data_a931c4a4df9b5f189048dea4d33c5d9b
#
_entry.id   a931c4a4df9b5f189048dea4d33c5d9b
#
_cell.length_a   1.000
_cell.length_b   1.000
_cell.length_c   1.000
_cell.angle_alpha   90.00
_cell.angle_beta   90.00
_cell.angle_gamma   90.00
#
_symmetry.space_group_name_H-M   'P 1'
#
loop_
_entity.id
_entity.type
_entity.pdbx_description
1 polymer ?
#
loop_
_entity_poly.entity_id
_entity_poly.type
_entity_poly.pdbx_seq_one_letter_code
_entity_poly.pdbx_strand_id
1 'polypeptide(L)'
;MLKFDPYYFQCPNCKAWLEGRNLKSELVNEAILYSDGKILYDNYITTRQKLVLCPSCGHAFWIENPIDPIITLQKPDSFIYSWNTWRFYGIKFSDNKGKMALINHYKTFLQKSHYEPTKEIYLRRLLWWAYNDLHRNHQHIRLRYFLNGFMSFGVWHCNRSLIIEGEKLFFKNLNGFTENLKRLQALLEKHPEEQIDLEMPEIYRELRQFDKAKELLDQVGSRTHFTNEMIRHSKWKDPRVFMVSG
;
A
#
# COMPACT_ATOMS: atom_id res chain seq x y z
N MET A 1 -18.31 -12.93 2.86
CA MET A 1 -18.11 -11.91 3.93
C MET A 1 -16.80 -12.23 4.64
N LEU A 2 -15.81 -11.33 4.56
CA LEU A 2 -14.51 -11.54 5.21
C LEU A 2 -14.70 -11.66 6.72
N LYS A 3 -14.10 -12.69 7.33
CA LYS A 3 -14.09 -12.83 8.79
C LYS A 3 -12.77 -12.30 9.32
N PHE A 4 -12.84 -11.45 10.33
CA PHE A 4 -11.71 -10.88 11.02
C PHE A 4 -11.72 -11.31 12.47
N ASP A 5 -10.55 -11.62 13.01
CA ASP A 5 -10.37 -11.79 14.44
C ASP A 5 -9.92 -10.45 15.04
N PRO A 6 -10.72 -9.84 15.93
CA PRO A 6 -10.34 -8.63 16.60
C PRO A 6 -9.24 -8.93 17.63
N TYR A 7 -8.33 -8.00 17.79
CA TYR A 7 -7.38 -7.94 18.91
C TYR A 7 -7.35 -6.51 19.47
N TYR A 8 -7.06 -6.37 20.74
CA TYR A 8 -7.10 -5.09 21.43
C TYR A 8 -5.74 -4.75 22.00
N PHE A 9 -5.37 -3.48 21.95
CA PHE A 9 -4.10 -2.97 22.44
C PHE A 9 -4.24 -1.55 22.95
N GLN A 10 -3.34 -1.11 23.82
CA GLN A 10 -3.40 0.22 24.38
C GLN A 10 -2.43 1.18 23.71
N CYS A 11 -2.87 2.42 23.54
CA CYS A 11 -1.97 3.51 23.17
C CYS A 11 -0.94 3.73 24.32
N PRO A 12 0.37 3.69 24.05
CA PRO A 12 1.37 3.86 25.09
C PRO A 12 1.32 5.26 25.74
N ASN A 13 0.81 6.26 25.03
CA ASN A 13 0.71 7.64 25.51
C ASN A 13 -0.54 7.90 26.35
N CYS A 14 -1.74 7.71 25.78
CA CYS A 14 -2.99 8.07 26.47
C CYS A 14 -3.73 6.88 27.07
N LYS A 15 -3.21 5.66 26.97
CA LYS A 15 -3.80 4.41 27.46
C LYS A 15 -5.18 4.06 26.91
N ALA A 16 -5.67 4.78 25.89
CA ALA A 16 -6.91 4.43 25.21
C ALA A 16 -6.78 3.04 24.56
N TRP A 17 -7.82 2.22 24.73
CA TRP A 17 -7.92 0.92 24.06
C TRP A 17 -8.28 1.09 22.59
N LEU A 18 -7.58 0.38 21.73
CA LEU A 18 -7.73 0.38 20.28
C LEU A 18 -8.05 -1.03 19.81
N GLU A 19 -8.92 -1.16 18.81
CA GLU A 19 -9.20 -2.44 18.16
C GLU A 19 -8.36 -2.57 16.88
N GLY A 20 -7.59 -3.64 16.79
CA GLY A 20 -7.01 -4.13 15.55
C GLY A 20 -7.77 -5.34 15.02
N ARG A 21 -7.53 -5.73 13.78
CA ARG A 21 -8.17 -6.88 13.15
C ARG A 21 -7.17 -7.68 12.33
N ASN A 22 -7.16 -8.99 12.55
CA ASN A 22 -6.44 -9.94 11.71
C ASN A 22 -7.41 -10.55 10.70
N LEU A 23 -7.02 -10.61 9.43
CA LEU A 23 -7.77 -11.33 8.42
C LEU A 23 -7.60 -12.84 8.65
N LYS A 24 -8.71 -13.58 8.66
CA LYS A 24 -8.66 -15.06 8.65
C LYS A 24 -8.30 -15.53 7.25
N SER A 25 -7.18 -16.22 7.11
CA SER A 25 -6.64 -16.68 5.84
C SER A 25 -7.55 -17.65 5.07
N GLU A 26 -8.44 -18.36 5.76
CA GLU A 26 -9.30 -19.40 5.18
C GLU A 26 -10.41 -18.89 4.26
N LEU A 27 -10.60 -17.58 4.15
CA LEU A 27 -11.75 -16.96 3.47
C LEU A 27 -11.36 -15.96 2.37
N VAL A 28 -10.11 -15.98 1.95
CA VAL A 28 -9.65 -15.09 0.87
C VAL A 28 -9.90 -15.76 -0.47
N ASN A 29 -11.01 -15.39 -1.11
CA ASN A 29 -11.38 -15.97 -2.41
C ASN A 29 -10.69 -15.26 -3.58
N GLU A 30 -10.37 -13.99 -3.47
CA GLU A 30 -9.73 -13.22 -4.53
C GLU A 30 -8.67 -12.26 -3.96
N ALA A 31 -7.42 -12.50 -4.32
CA ALA A 31 -6.31 -11.60 -4.03
C ALA A 31 -5.87 -10.90 -5.32
N ILE A 32 -5.75 -9.59 -5.29
CA ILE A 32 -5.18 -8.83 -6.40
C ILE A 32 -3.77 -8.44 -6.01
N LEU A 33 -2.79 -8.98 -6.71
CA LEU A 33 -1.39 -8.62 -6.57
C LEU A 33 -1.04 -7.52 -7.58
N TYR A 34 -0.36 -6.49 -7.12
CA TYR A 34 0.19 -5.44 -7.96
C TYR A 34 1.70 -5.55 -8.11
N SER A 35 2.24 -4.94 -9.17
CA SER A 35 3.67 -5.01 -9.49
C SER A 35 4.58 -4.44 -8.39
N ASP A 36 4.09 -3.50 -7.58
CA ASP A 36 4.79 -2.94 -6.42
C ASP A 36 4.71 -3.83 -5.16
N GLY A 37 4.26 -5.06 -5.29
CA GLY A 37 4.14 -6.02 -4.20
C GLY A 37 2.93 -5.79 -3.27
N LYS A 38 2.10 -4.79 -3.52
CA LYS A 38 0.89 -4.57 -2.75
C LYS A 38 -0.17 -5.62 -3.10
N ILE A 39 -0.73 -6.24 -2.07
CA ILE A 39 -1.82 -7.21 -2.21
C ILE A 39 -3.11 -6.59 -1.69
N LEU A 40 -4.16 -6.66 -2.48
CA LEU A 40 -5.52 -6.30 -2.08
C LEU A 40 -6.39 -7.56 -2.06
N TYR A 41 -7.07 -7.80 -0.95
CA TYR A 41 -8.05 -8.88 -0.83
C TYR A 41 -9.45 -8.26 -0.76
N ASP A 42 -10.32 -8.56 -1.70
CA ASP A 42 -11.69 -8.01 -1.77
C ASP A 42 -11.77 -6.50 -1.48
N ASN A 43 -10.80 -5.73 -2.01
CA ASN A 43 -10.62 -4.29 -1.75
C ASN A 43 -10.03 -3.93 -0.36
N TYR A 44 -9.46 -4.88 0.38
CA TYR A 44 -8.80 -4.62 1.67
C TYR A 44 -7.30 -4.87 1.59
N ILE A 45 -6.51 -4.06 2.32
CA ILE A 45 -5.07 -4.27 2.48
C ILE A 45 -4.87 -5.25 3.64
N THR A 46 -4.13 -6.32 3.41
CA THR A 46 -3.92 -7.37 4.41
C THR A 46 -2.59 -7.34 5.11
N THR A 47 -1.71 -6.43 4.75
CA THR A 47 -0.46 -6.29 5.50
C THR A 47 -0.79 -5.82 6.91
N ARG A 48 -0.39 -6.61 7.90
CA ARG A 48 -0.48 -6.27 9.31
C ARG A 48 0.22 -4.93 9.53
N GLN A 49 -0.54 -3.91 9.88
CA GLN A 49 0.06 -2.59 10.11
C GLN A 49 0.87 -2.63 11.40
N LYS A 50 2.17 -2.43 11.25
CA LYS A 50 3.08 -2.31 12.39
C LYS A 50 3.03 -0.92 13.03
N LEU A 51 2.63 0.10 12.26
CA LEU A 51 2.52 1.49 12.72
C LEU A 51 1.05 1.87 12.93
N VAL A 52 0.74 2.38 14.12
CA VAL A 52 -0.61 2.83 14.50
C VAL A 52 -0.60 4.29 14.89
N LEU A 53 -1.61 5.02 14.44
CA LEU A 53 -1.93 6.36 14.92
C LEU A 53 -3.09 6.26 15.90
N CYS A 54 -2.88 6.72 17.12
CA CYS A 54 -3.95 6.78 18.10
C CYS A 54 -4.98 7.85 17.72
N PRO A 55 -6.25 7.50 17.52
CA PRO A 55 -7.28 8.47 17.15
C PRO A 55 -7.65 9.40 18.30
N SER A 56 -7.31 9.02 19.54
CA SER A 56 -7.63 9.81 20.74
C SER A 56 -6.62 10.96 20.94
N CYS A 57 -5.32 10.69 20.81
CA CYS A 57 -4.28 11.67 21.13
C CYS A 57 -3.33 12.00 19.96
N GLY A 58 -3.52 11.40 18.79
CA GLY A 58 -2.65 11.61 17.64
C GLY A 58 -1.23 11.01 17.78
N HIS A 59 -0.94 10.29 18.87
CA HIS A 59 0.35 9.65 19.07
C HIS A 59 0.52 8.46 18.12
N ALA A 60 1.67 8.42 17.44
CA ALA A 60 2.03 7.30 16.58
C ALA A 60 2.99 6.38 17.28
N PHE A 61 2.74 5.08 17.20
CA PHE A 61 3.58 4.07 17.83
C PHE A 61 3.62 2.78 17.01
N TRP A 62 4.65 2.00 17.25
CA TRP A 62 4.87 0.72 16.59
C TRP A 62 4.28 -0.41 17.42
N ILE A 63 3.61 -1.34 16.76
CA ILE A 63 3.25 -2.64 17.33
C ILE A 63 4.40 -3.58 16.96
N GLU A 64 5.36 -3.76 17.86
CA GLU A 64 6.58 -4.51 17.58
C GLU A 64 6.38 -6.03 17.68
N ASN A 65 5.43 -6.47 18.51
CA ASN A 65 5.22 -7.90 18.72
C ASN A 65 3.75 -8.24 18.95
N PRO A 66 3.19 -9.25 18.25
CA PRO A 66 1.82 -9.71 18.51
C PRO A 66 1.65 -10.45 19.84
N ILE A 67 2.76 -10.75 20.52
CA ILE A 67 2.80 -11.43 21.85
C ILE A 67 3.09 -10.40 22.94
N ASP A 68 3.11 -9.11 22.63
CA ASP A 68 3.26 -8.06 23.61
C ASP A 68 2.13 -8.18 24.64
N PRO A 69 2.42 -8.18 25.96
CA PRO A 69 1.42 -8.31 27.03
C PRO A 69 0.33 -7.22 27.01
N ILE A 70 0.50 -6.20 26.17
CA ILE A 70 -0.46 -5.13 25.95
C ILE A 70 -1.56 -5.54 24.94
N ILE A 71 -1.38 -6.64 24.19
CA ILE A 71 -2.36 -7.13 23.22
C ILE A 71 -3.23 -8.20 23.86
N THR A 72 -4.54 -7.98 23.87
CA THR A 72 -5.50 -8.96 24.38
C THR A 72 -6.53 -9.33 23.29
N LEU A 73 -6.98 -10.57 23.33
CA LEU A 73 -8.12 -11.04 22.55
C LEU A 73 -9.45 -10.78 23.27
N GLN A 74 -9.39 -10.44 24.57
CA GLN A 74 -10.59 -10.10 25.34
C GLN A 74 -10.99 -8.67 25.03
N LYS A 75 -12.27 -8.49 24.67
CA LYS A 75 -12.83 -7.19 24.40
C LYS A 75 -12.88 -6.35 25.68
N PRO A 76 -12.22 -5.19 25.74
CA PRO A 76 -12.34 -4.28 26.87
C PRO A 76 -13.74 -3.62 26.91
N ASP A 77 -14.15 -3.14 28.09
CA ASP A 77 -15.45 -2.48 28.30
C ASP A 77 -15.60 -1.23 27.42
N SER A 78 -14.50 -0.52 27.19
CA SER A 78 -14.45 0.62 26.27
C SER A 78 -13.26 0.52 25.35
N PHE A 79 -13.47 0.72 24.07
CA PHE A 79 -12.40 0.79 23.07
C PHE A 79 -12.78 1.73 21.94
N ILE A 80 -11.75 2.25 21.29
CA ILE A 80 -11.88 3.08 20.10
C ILE A 80 -11.43 2.25 18.91
N TYR A 81 -12.23 2.20 17.87
CA TYR A 81 -11.79 1.61 16.62
C TYR A 81 -10.55 2.36 16.14
N SER A 82 -9.45 1.64 15.99
CA SER A 82 -8.24 2.24 15.42
C SER A 82 -8.57 2.70 14.00
N TRP A 83 -8.50 4.00 13.79
CA TRP A 83 -8.78 4.63 12.50
C TRP A 83 -7.95 4.03 11.36
N ASN A 84 -6.75 3.59 11.69
CA ASN A 84 -5.82 2.99 10.75
C ASN A 84 -6.29 1.62 10.26
N THR A 85 -6.99 0.83 11.09
CA THR A 85 -7.49 -0.47 10.67
C THR A 85 -8.73 -0.36 9.78
N TRP A 86 -9.58 0.66 9.97
CA TRP A 86 -10.85 0.75 9.24
C TRP A 86 -10.84 1.70 8.05
N ARG A 87 -10.22 2.87 8.15
CA ARG A 87 -10.19 3.81 7.02
C ARG A 87 -9.10 3.51 6.00
N PHE A 88 -7.98 2.96 6.43
CA PHE A 88 -6.96 2.51 5.48
C PHE A 88 -7.33 1.20 4.79
N TYR A 89 -8.10 0.33 5.45
CA TYR A 89 -8.70 -0.84 4.83
C TYR A 89 -9.95 -0.51 4.01
N GLY A 90 -10.65 0.55 4.34
CA GLY A 90 -11.89 0.99 3.70
C GLY A 90 -11.76 2.30 2.94
N ILE A 91 -10.58 2.73 2.50
CA ILE A 91 -10.51 3.69 1.42
C ILE A 91 -11.13 3.00 0.23
N LYS A 92 -12.46 3.12 0.15
CA LYS A 92 -13.13 2.88 -1.12
C LYS A 92 -12.32 3.66 -2.11
N PHE A 93 -11.92 3.03 -3.18
CA PHE A 93 -11.09 3.55 -4.26
C PHE A 93 -11.51 4.93 -4.81
N SER A 94 -12.51 5.55 -4.22
CA SER A 94 -13.14 6.80 -4.60
C SER A 94 -12.67 8.05 -3.87
N ASP A 95 -11.92 7.94 -2.77
CA ASP A 95 -11.60 9.13 -1.96
C ASP A 95 -10.13 9.55 -2.07
N ASN A 96 -9.85 10.41 -3.06
CA ASN A 96 -8.53 10.98 -3.26
C ASN A 96 -8.07 11.87 -2.08
N LYS A 97 -9.00 12.45 -1.31
CA LYS A 97 -8.66 13.23 -0.11
C LYS A 97 -8.07 12.34 0.98
N GLY A 98 -8.67 11.17 1.19
CA GLY A 98 -8.16 10.18 2.13
C GLY A 98 -6.76 9.66 1.73
N LYS A 99 -6.55 9.38 0.43
CA LYS A 99 -5.24 8.98 -0.10
C LYS A 99 -4.18 10.06 0.14
N MET A 100 -4.50 11.33 -0.14
CA MET A 100 -3.59 12.45 0.12
C MET A 100 -3.33 12.67 1.61
N ALA A 101 -4.33 12.50 2.46
CA ALA A 101 -4.14 12.57 3.91
C ALA A 101 -3.15 11.50 4.40
N LEU A 102 -3.25 10.29 3.85
CA LEU A 102 -2.34 9.18 4.15
C LEU A 102 -0.90 9.47 3.69
N ILE A 103 -0.72 9.98 2.47
CA ILE A 103 0.59 10.39 1.95
C ILE A 103 1.22 11.44 2.88
N ASN A 104 0.47 12.48 3.24
CA ASN A 104 0.96 13.54 4.12
C ASN A 104 1.31 13.00 5.50
N HIS A 105 0.54 12.06 6.00
CA HIS A 105 0.78 11.40 7.28
C HIS A 105 2.13 10.65 7.28
N TYR A 106 2.39 9.79 6.29
CA TYR A 106 3.66 9.07 6.20
C TYR A 106 4.85 10.03 5.99
N LYS A 107 4.68 11.09 5.20
CA LYS A 107 5.71 12.12 5.06
C LYS A 107 6.05 12.79 6.39
N THR A 108 5.03 13.15 7.17
CA THR A 108 5.23 13.76 8.49
C THR A 108 5.96 12.83 9.44
N PHE A 109 5.68 11.52 9.41
CA PHE A 109 6.43 10.55 10.20
C PHE A 109 7.89 10.50 9.80
N LEU A 110 8.16 10.37 8.52
CA LEU A 110 9.53 10.31 8.00
C LEU A 110 10.36 11.56 8.31
N GLN A 111 9.69 12.71 8.54
CA GLN A 111 10.36 13.97 8.90
C GLN A 111 10.62 14.11 10.40
N LYS A 112 9.79 13.52 11.26
CA LYS A 112 9.81 13.75 12.71
C LYS A 112 10.84 12.95 13.49
N SER A 113 11.32 11.83 12.94
CA SER A 113 12.15 10.89 13.68
C SER A 113 13.23 10.27 12.81
N HIS A 114 14.39 10.04 13.39
CA HIS A 114 15.39 9.16 12.81
C HIS A 114 14.99 7.72 13.15
N TYR A 115 14.62 6.96 12.15
CA TYR A 115 14.22 5.57 12.30
C TYR A 115 15.42 4.65 12.04
N GLU A 116 15.40 3.49 12.69
CA GLU A 116 16.22 2.35 12.27
C GLU A 116 15.93 1.99 10.81
N PRO A 117 16.90 1.49 10.05
CA PRO A 117 16.74 1.22 8.63
C PRO A 117 15.49 0.39 8.28
N THR A 118 15.22 -0.67 9.03
CA THR A 118 14.05 -1.54 8.85
C THR A 118 12.72 -0.78 8.97
N LYS A 119 12.62 0.10 9.96
CA LYS A 119 11.41 0.93 10.17
C LYS A 119 11.29 2.01 9.08
N GLU A 120 12.41 2.61 8.65
CA GLU A 120 12.41 3.57 7.55
C GLU A 120 12.00 2.91 6.23
N ILE A 121 12.53 1.73 5.91
CA ILE A 121 12.16 0.94 4.72
C ILE A 121 10.65 0.65 4.72
N TYR A 122 10.13 0.15 5.85
CA TYR A 122 8.70 -0.12 5.98
C TYR A 122 7.83 1.10 5.72
N LEU A 123 8.15 2.27 6.32
CA LEU A 123 7.42 3.52 6.11
C LEU A 123 7.49 4.01 4.67
N ARG A 124 8.65 3.86 4.02
CA ARG A 124 8.83 4.27 2.64
C ARG A 124 8.07 3.37 1.67
N ARG A 125 7.94 2.06 1.96
CA ARG A 125 7.04 1.16 1.21
C ARG A 125 5.58 1.60 1.33
N LEU A 126 5.12 1.90 2.55
CA LEU A 126 3.76 2.38 2.76
C LEU A 126 3.50 3.69 2.01
N LEU A 127 4.46 4.62 2.02
CA LEU A 127 4.38 5.87 1.28
C LEU A 127 4.39 5.64 -0.23
N TRP A 128 5.22 4.72 -0.73
CA TRP A 128 5.23 4.29 -2.13
C TRP A 128 3.88 3.75 -2.56
N TRP A 129 3.32 2.80 -1.82
CA TRP A 129 1.99 2.26 -2.09
C TRP A 129 0.88 3.32 -2.05
N ALA A 130 0.96 4.27 -1.11
CA ALA A 130 -0.01 5.34 -1.01
C ALA A 130 0.04 6.29 -2.23
N TYR A 131 1.22 6.58 -2.76
CA TYR A 131 1.36 7.33 -4.00
C TYR A 131 0.79 6.55 -5.20
N ASN A 132 1.13 5.27 -5.32
CA ASN A 132 0.63 4.41 -6.38
C ASN A 132 -0.90 4.28 -6.34
N ASP A 133 -1.52 4.33 -5.17
CA ASP A 133 -2.98 4.29 -5.02
C ASP A 133 -3.70 5.46 -5.69
N LEU A 134 -3.03 6.59 -5.93
CA LEU A 134 -3.62 7.71 -6.66
C LEU A 134 -3.96 7.34 -8.11
N HIS A 135 -3.22 6.42 -8.74
CA HIS A 135 -3.42 6.02 -10.13
C HIS A 135 -3.62 4.52 -10.36
N ARG A 136 -3.47 3.68 -9.32
CA ARG A 136 -3.57 2.21 -9.39
C ARG A 136 -4.89 1.71 -10.00
N ASN A 137 -5.96 2.39 -9.72
CA ASN A 137 -7.32 1.97 -10.08
C ASN A 137 -7.67 2.14 -11.56
N HIS A 138 -6.82 2.80 -12.35
CA HIS A 138 -7.14 3.14 -13.74
C HIS A 138 -7.28 1.93 -14.64
N GLN A 139 -6.53 0.87 -14.37
CA GLN A 139 -6.50 -0.30 -15.22
C GLN A 139 -7.77 -1.15 -15.09
N HIS A 140 -8.27 -1.34 -13.86
CA HIS A 140 -9.50 -2.11 -13.64
C HIS A 140 -10.74 -1.42 -14.20
N ILE A 141 -10.82 -0.11 -14.04
CA ILE A 141 -11.98 0.65 -14.45
C ILE A 141 -12.06 0.72 -15.97
N ARG A 142 -10.94 0.87 -16.68
CA ARG A 142 -10.93 0.94 -18.15
C ARG A 142 -11.48 -0.33 -18.81
N LEU A 143 -11.03 -1.51 -18.39
CA LEU A 143 -11.45 -2.77 -19.04
C LEU A 143 -12.88 -3.16 -18.66
N ARG A 144 -13.22 -3.13 -17.38
CA ARG A 144 -14.53 -3.59 -16.89
C ARG A 144 -15.67 -2.67 -17.30
N TYR A 145 -15.40 -1.35 -17.37
CA TYR A 145 -16.43 -0.36 -17.80
C TYR A 145 -16.51 -0.20 -19.31
N PHE A 146 -15.46 -0.45 -20.05
CA PHE A 146 -15.54 -0.52 -21.50
C PHE A 146 -16.42 -1.70 -21.97
N LEU A 147 -16.33 -2.82 -21.26
CA LEU A 147 -17.14 -4.01 -21.55
C LEU A 147 -18.60 -3.90 -21.04
N ASN A 148 -18.84 -3.15 -19.96
CA ASN A 148 -20.17 -2.93 -19.37
C ASN A 148 -20.77 -1.55 -19.72
N GLY A 149 -20.21 -0.84 -20.66
CA GLY A 149 -20.41 0.60 -20.93
C GLY A 149 -21.82 1.02 -21.35
N PHE A 150 -22.78 0.11 -21.45
CA PHE A 150 -24.14 0.46 -21.85
C PHE A 150 -25.15 0.68 -20.71
N MET A 151 -24.85 0.27 -19.47
CA MET A 151 -25.85 0.26 -18.40
C MET A 151 -25.60 1.20 -17.20
N SER A 152 -24.51 1.98 -17.16
CA SER A 152 -24.26 2.83 -16.00
C SER A 152 -23.50 4.16 -16.30
N PHE A 153 -24.06 4.98 -17.18
CA PHE A 153 -23.45 6.27 -17.58
C PHE A 153 -23.10 7.19 -16.39
N GLY A 154 -23.93 7.22 -15.34
CA GLY A 154 -23.72 8.03 -14.15
C GLY A 154 -22.54 7.57 -13.30
N VAL A 155 -22.39 6.28 -13.08
CA VAL A 155 -21.27 5.69 -12.32
C VAL A 155 -19.95 5.86 -13.08
N TRP A 156 -19.98 5.78 -14.41
CA TRP A 156 -18.83 6.02 -15.27
C TRP A 156 -18.32 7.47 -15.17
N HIS A 157 -19.20 8.47 -15.19
CA HIS A 157 -18.82 9.86 -15.05
C HIS A 157 -18.20 10.18 -13.68
N CYS A 158 -18.79 9.71 -12.60
CA CYS A 158 -18.21 9.90 -11.25
C CYS A 158 -16.84 9.26 -11.12
N ASN A 159 -16.67 8.03 -11.59
CA ASN A 159 -15.39 7.35 -11.51
C ASN A 159 -14.32 7.99 -12.41
N ARG A 160 -14.70 8.47 -13.60
CA ARG A 160 -13.76 9.15 -14.49
C ARG A 160 -13.21 10.43 -13.88
N SER A 161 -14.04 11.24 -13.23
CA SER A 161 -13.57 12.47 -12.57
C SER A 161 -12.58 12.19 -11.45
N LEU A 162 -12.84 11.17 -10.63
CA LEU A 162 -11.98 10.73 -9.54
C LEU A 162 -10.64 10.19 -10.05
N ILE A 163 -10.65 9.47 -11.17
CA ILE A 163 -9.45 8.97 -11.85
C ILE A 163 -8.58 10.15 -12.31
N ILE A 164 -9.17 11.08 -13.06
CA ILE A 164 -8.45 12.26 -13.59
C ILE A 164 -7.89 13.10 -12.44
N GLU A 165 -8.66 13.26 -11.36
CA GLU A 165 -8.19 13.95 -10.17
C GLU A 165 -7.02 13.21 -9.51
N GLY A 166 -7.10 11.90 -9.37
CA GLY A 166 -6.03 11.07 -8.83
C GLY A 166 -4.74 11.17 -9.63
N GLU A 167 -4.83 11.09 -10.99
CA GLU A 167 -3.68 11.32 -11.88
C GLU A 167 -3.08 12.72 -11.68
N LYS A 168 -3.89 13.75 -11.65
CA LYS A 168 -3.42 15.12 -11.41
C LYS A 168 -2.69 15.25 -10.07
N LEU A 169 -3.23 14.62 -9.02
CA LEU A 169 -2.62 14.61 -7.69
C LEU A 169 -1.30 13.85 -7.70
N PHE A 170 -1.22 12.71 -8.40
CA PHE A 170 0.02 11.97 -8.56
C PHE A 170 1.09 12.82 -9.24
N PHE A 171 0.80 13.43 -10.39
CA PHE A 171 1.75 14.29 -11.11
C PHE A 171 2.17 15.52 -10.29
N LYS A 172 1.25 16.11 -9.53
CA LYS A 172 1.58 17.23 -8.61
C LYS A 172 2.56 16.80 -7.52
N ASN A 173 2.56 15.53 -7.13
CA ASN A 173 3.41 14.97 -6.08
C ASN A 173 4.58 14.13 -6.62
N LEU A 174 4.83 14.15 -7.92
CA LEU A 174 5.82 13.31 -8.60
C LEU A 174 7.23 13.44 -8.02
N ASN A 175 7.64 14.64 -7.65
CA ASN A 175 8.95 14.86 -7.02
C ASN A 175 9.07 14.12 -5.69
N GLY A 176 8.08 14.24 -4.80
CA GLY A 176 8.08 13.53 -3.53
C GLY A 176 7.99 12.01 -3.68
N PHE A 177 7.27 11.52 -4.69
CA PHE A 177 7.26 10.11 -5.07
C PHE A 177 8.66 9.63 -5.49
N THR A 178 9.30 10.37 -6.42
CA THR A 178 10.64 10.03 -6.94
C THR A 178 11.71 10.06 -5.85
N GLU A 179 11.69 11.05 -4.98
CA GLU A 179 12.59 11.15 -3.83
C GLU A 179 12.39 9.98 -2.86
N ASN A 180 11.14 9.61 -2.59
CA ASN A 180 10.84 8.47 -1.74
C ASN A 180 11.39 7.16 -2.33
N LEU A 181 11.19 6.92 -3.63
CA LEU A 181 11.70 5.72 -4.29
C LEU A 181 13.24 5.68 -4.32
N LYS A 182 13.90 6.79 -4.64
CA LYS A 182 15.38 6.86 -4.61
C LYS A 182 15.93 6.56 -3.21
N ARG A 183 15.28 7.08 -2.17
CA ARG A 183 15.71 6.81 -0.80
C ARG A 183 15.43 5.37 -0.39
N LEU A 184 14.26 4.81 -0.77
CA LEU A 184 13.94 3.40 -0.55
C LEU A 184 14.96 2.50 -1.25
N GLN A 185 15.27 2.75 -2.53
CA GLN A 185 16.30 2.06 -3.28
C GLN A 185 17.63 2.04 -2.54
N ALA A 186 18.13 3.23 -2.13
CA ALA A 186 19.41 3.35 -1.44
C ALA A 186 19.45 2.63 -0.08
N LEU A 187 18.33 2.50 0.60
CA LEU A 187 18.21 1.73 1.83
C LEU A 187 18.25 0.23 1.54
N LEU A 188 17.50 -0.24 0.54
CA LEU A 188 17.44 -1.64 0.17
C LEU A 188 18.77 -2.15 -0.41
N GLU A 189 19.54 -1.30 -1.11
CA GLU A 189 20.91 -1.63 -1.55
C GLU A 189 21.87 -1.86 -0.37
N LYS A 190 21.65 -1.17 0.76
CA LYS A 190 22.42 -1.33 1.99
C LYS A 190 21.92 -2.46 2.89
N HIS A 191 20.66 -2.82 2.76
CA HIS A 191 19.96 -3.81 3.57
C HIS A 191 19.24 -4.83 2.68
N PRO A 192 19.98 -5.67 1.93
CA PRO A 192 19.40 -6.61 0.97
C PRO A 192 18.51 -7.67 1.64
N GLU A 193 18.72 -7.94 2.94
CA GLU A 193 17.90 -8.83 3.75
C GLU A 193 16.44 -8.33 3.93
N GLU A 194 16.21 -7.05 3.75
CA GLU A 194 14.89 -6.42 3.84
C GLU A 194 14.15 -6.37 2.50
N GLN A 195 14.77 -6.79 1.40
CA GLN A 195 14.14 -6.76 0.08
C GLN A 195 13.02 -7.81 -0.01
N ILE A 196 11.92 -7.40 -0.65
CA ILE A 196 10.87 -8.31 -1.10
C ILE A 196 11.16 -8.73 -2.54
N ASP A 197 10.80 -9.96 -2.91
CA ASP A 197 10.97 -10.47 -4.27
C ASP A 197 10.44 -9.49 -5.32
N LEU A 198 11.25 -9.22 -6.33
CA LEU A 198 10.96 -8.31 -7.44
C LEU A 198 10.76 -6.83 -7.07
N GLU A 199 11.01 -6.43 -5.82
CA GLU A 199 10.85 -5.05 -5.36
C GLU A 199 11.85 -4.11 -6.06
N MET A 200 13.12 -4.49 -6.12
CA MET A 200 14.16 -3.66 -6.76
C MET A 200 13.93 -3.47 -8.28
N PRO A 201 13.63 -4.50 -9.08
CA PRO A 201 13.23 -4.31 -10.47
C PRO A 201 12.05 -3.35 -10.65
N GLU A 202 11.05 -3.43 -9.77
CA GLU A 202 9.90 -2.55 -9.83
C GLU A 202 10.25 -1.10 -9.52
N ILE A 203 11.06 -0.86 -8.48
CA ILE A 203 11.57 0.47 -8.15
C ILE A 203 12.33 1.08 -9.33
N TYR A 204 13.24 0.32 -9.97
CA TYR A 204 13.95 0.78 -11.15
C TYR A 204 13.01 1.13 -12.31
N ARG A 205 11.98 0.29 -12.54
CA ARG A 205 10.99 0.50 -13.60
C ARG A 205 10.18 1.79 -13.37
N GLU A 206 9.69 2.01 -12.14
CA GLU A 206 8.94 3.22 -11.77
C GLU A 206 9.83 4.48 -11.78
N LEU A 207 11.12 4.35 -11.51
CA LEU A 207 12.12 5.41 -11.69
C LEU A 207 12.53 5.61 -13.16
N ARG A 208 11.92 4.89 -14.12
CA ARG A 208 12.21 4.90 -15.56
C ARG A 208 13.62 4.40 -15.92
N GLN A 209 14.26 3.65 -15.05
CA GLN A 209 15.55 3.00 -15.29
C GLN A 209 15.31 1.58 -15.87
N PHE A 210 14.66 1.52 -17.04
CA PHE A 210 14.12 0.28 -17.62
C PHE A 210 15.20 -0.75 -17.94
N ASP A 211 16.38 -0.31 -18.33
CA ASP A 211 17.49 -1.21 -18.66
C ASP A 211 17.99 -1.94 -17.40
N LYS A 212 18.14 -1.22 -16.28
CA LYS A 212 18.49 -1.84 -14.99
C LYS A 212 17.40 -2.77 -14.47
N ALA A 213 16.13 -2.35 -14.58
CA ALA A 213 15.01 -3.21 -14.22
C ALA A 213 15.04 -4.53 -14.99
N LYS A 214 15.32 -4.47 -16.30
CA LYS A 214 15.41 -5.63 -17.17
C LYS A 214 16.61 -6.51 -16.79
N GLU A 215 17.77 -5.92 -16.56
CA GLU A 215 18.99 -6.65 -16.15
C GLU A 215 18.74 -7.49 -14.89
N LEU A 216 18.11 -6.91 -13.87
CA LEU A 216 17.76 -7.64 -12.65
C LEU A 216 16.71 -8.74 -12.91
N LEU A 217 15.72 -8.47 -13.76
CA LEU A 217 14.69 -9.45 -14.10
C LEU A 217 15.26 -10.64 -14.90
N ASP A 218 16.27 -10.39 -15.74
CA ASP A 218 16.94 -11.44 -16.51
C ASP A 218 17.81 -12.35 -15.61
N GLN A 219 18.22 -11.87 -14.42
CA GLN A 219 18.96 -12.65 -13.41
C GLN A 219 18.05 -13.55 -12.55
N VAL A 220 16.72 -13.29 -12.56
CA VAL A 220 15.76 -14.12 -11.81
C VAL A 220 15.64 -15.49 -12.46
N GLY A 221 16.05 -16.54 -11.74
CA GLY A 221 16.17 -17.91 -12.28
C GLY A 221 14.84 -18.57 -12.68
N SER A 222 13.71 -18.13 -12.13
CA SER A 222 12.38 -18.66 -12.48
C SER A 222 11.54 -17.61 -13.17
N ARG A 223 11.16 -17.86 -14.42
CA ARG A 223 10.22 -17.00 -15.17
C ARG A 223 8.78 -17.32 -14.80
N THR A 224 8.28 -16.64 -13.78
CA THR A 224 6.87 -16.66 -13.43
C THR A 224 6.07 -15.77 -14.38
N HIS A 225 4.73 -15.90 -14.36
CA HIS A 225 3.85 -14.96 -15.06
C HIS A 225 4.14 -13.51 -14.65
N PHE A 226 4.36 -13.27 -13.35
CA PHE A 226 4.68 -11.96 -12.81
C PHE A 226 5.98 -11.38 -13.41
N THR A 227 7.05 -12.17 -13.43
CA THR A 227 8.33 -11.76 -14.03
C THR A 227 8.19 -11.39 -15.51
N ASN A 228 7.41 -12.19 -16.27
CA ASN A 228 7.16 -11.94 -17.69
C ASN A 228 6.39 -10.62 -17.91
N GLU A 229 5.38 -10.34 -17.09
CA GLU A 229 4.63 -9.07 -17.16
C GLU A 229 5.54 -7.87 -16.85
N MET A 230 6.39 -7.96 -15.82
CA MET A 230 7.36 -6.90 -15.51
C MET A 230 8.35 -6.66 -16.65
N ILE A 231 8.86 -7.71 -17.29
CA ILE A 231 9.71 -7.60 -18.48
C ILE A 231 8.96 -6.91 -19.61
N ARG A 232 7.69 -7.27 -19.84
CA ARG A 232 6.84 -6.67 -20.88
C ARG A 232 6.64 -5.17 -20.64
N HIS A 233 6.26 -4.76 -19.42
CA HIS A 233 6.10 -3.36 -19.06
C HIS A 233 7.42 -2.58 -19.14
N SER A 234 8.55 -3.19 -18.77
CA SER A 234 9.88 -2.59 -18.92
C SER A 234 10.24 -2.35 -20.40
N LYS A 235 9.94 -3.31 -21.29
CA LYS A 235 10.13 -3.16 -22.75
C LYS A 235 9.26 -2.05 -23.34
N TRP A 236 8.04 -1.89 -22.85
CA TRP A 236 7.13 -0.82 -23.27
C TRP A 236 7.43 0.54 -22.63
N LYS A 237 8.46 0.61 -21.76
CA LYS A 237 8.85 1.81 -21.02
C LYS A 237 7.66 2.40 -20.22
N ASP A 238 6.83 1.52 -19.67
CA ASP A 238 5.68 1.90 -18.84
C ASP A 238 6.09 1.91 -17.36
N PRO A 239 6.19 3.08 -16.71
CA PRO A 239 6.59 3.19 -15.31
C PRO A 239 5.42 3.02 -14.33
N ARG A 240 4.18 2.81 -14.82
CA ARG A 240 3.00 2.75 -13.95
C ARG A 240 2.88 1.39 -13.28
N VAL A 241 2.48 1.39 -12.02
CA VAL A 241 2.10 0.16 -11.33
C VAL A 241 0.96 -0.54 -12.08
N PHE A 242 1.03 -1.85 -12.20
CA PHE A 242 0.03 -2.66 -12.90
C PHE A 242 -0.43 -3.83 -12.05
N MET A 243 -1.60 -4.37 -12.39
CA MET A 243 -2.13 -5.58 -11.77
C MET A 243 -1.47 -6.80 -12.40
N VAL A 244 -1.02 -7.70 -11.55
CA VAL A 244 -0.56 -9.03 -11.94
C VAL A 244 -1.77 -9.95 -11.91
N SER A 245 -2.34 -10.27 -13.10
CA SER A 245 -3.41 -11.27 -13.17
C SER A 245 -2.86 -12.63 -12.79
N GLY A 246 -3.47 -13.25 -11.78
CA GLY A 246 -3.24 -14.65 -11.46
C GLY A 246 -3.93 -15.55 -12.46
#